data_004fc8511c6da72cf802eaff3b49c68f
#
_entry.id   004fc8511c6da72cf802eaff3b49c68f
#
_cell.length_a   1.000
_cell.length_b   1.000
_cell.length_c   1.000
_cell.angle_alpha   90.00
_cell.angle_beta   90.00
_cell.angle_gamma   90.00
#
_symmetry.space_group_name_H-M   'P 1'
#
loop_
_entity.id
_entity.type
_entity.pdbx_description
1 polymer ?
#
loop_
_entity_poly.entity_id
_entity_poly.type
_entity_poly.pdbx_seq_one_letter_code
_entity_poly.pdbx_strand_id
1 'polypeptide(L)'
;MKRTFAKLLSLFVVLTLVIAMVPAVFAVDGTVSVTAGNTTLKVGNTTTVSVTDADGNAVTGVTLTSDHTDIVSVIDSSTIKALKVGSATITAMVTEDGKTQTLGSVQITVELGVTAITADPSSIEIDADNAKTASLSVTLTGAASGDVLAVRSSDESVVTAQAGSI
;
A
#
# COMPACT_ATOMS: atom_id res chain seq x y z
N MET A 1 5.96 -17.32 68.14
CA MET A 1 6.67 -16.75 67.00
C MET A 1 6.66 -17.56 65.71
N LYS A 2 6.81 -18.88 65.69
CA LYS A 2 6.85 -19.69 64.46
C LYS A 2 5.55 -19.69 63.61
N ARG A 3 4.36 -19.58 64.25
CA ARG A 3 3.07 -19.61 63.51
C ARG A 3 2.72 -18.29 62.83
N THR A 4 3.17 -17.16 63.33
CA THR A 4 3.00 -15.82 62.72
C THR A 4 3.92 -15.61 61.52
N PHE A 5 5.13 -16.17 61.56
CA PHE A 5 6.08 -16.09 60.44
C PHE A 5 5.60 -16.89 59.22
N ALA A 6 5.00 -18.07 59.42
CA ALA A 6 4.43 -18.89 58.35
C ALA A 6 3.24 -18.22 57.64
N LYS A 7 2.39 -17.50 58.38
CA LYS A 7 1.24 -16.77 57.84
C LYS A 7 1.68 -15.51 57.05
N LEU A 8 2.72 -14.81 57.53
CA LEU A 8 3.32 -13.68 56.85
C LEU A 8 4.04 -14.11 55.56
N LEU A 9 4.76 -15.24 55.58
CA LEU A 9 5.42 -15.77 54.40
C LEU A 9 4.41 -16.23 53.33
N SER A 10 3.29 -16.89 53.77
CA SER A 10 2.21 -17.28 52.86
C SER A 10 1.52 -16.07 52.22
N LEU A 11 1.32 -14.98 52.97
CA LEU A 11 0.71 -13.77 52.45
C LEU A 11 1.64 -13.07 51.44
N PHE A 12 2.97 -13.10 51.68
CA PHE A 12 3.95 -12.52 50.81
C PHE A 12 4.09 -13.29 49.47
N VAL A 13 4.02 -14.64 49.51
CA VAL A 13 4.05 -15.49 48.31
C VAL A 13 2.77 -15.34 47.50
N VAL A 14 1.61 -15.19 48.13
CA VAL A 14 0.34 -14.92 47.42
C VAL A 14 0.36 -13.53 46.81
N LEU A 15 0.92 -12.53 47.49
CA LEU A 15 0.99 -11.15 46.97
C LEU A 15 1.98 -11.04 45.80
N THR A 16 3.12 -11.76 45.85
CA THR A 16 4.07 -11.79 44.72
C THR A 16 3.52 -12.60 43.53
N LEU A 17 2.70 -13.63 43.75
CA LEU A 17 2.07 -14.41 42.71
C LEU A 17 0.93 -13.62 42.00
N VAL A 18 0.22 -12.76 42.75
CA VAL A 18 -0.84 -11.91 42.18
C VAL A 18 -0.23 -10.76 41.33
N ILE A 19 0.97 -10.28 41.69
CA ILE A 19 1.67 -9.28 40.87
C ILE A 19 2.24 -9.89 39.57
N ALA A 20 2.56 -11.20 39.56
CA ALA A 20 3.03 -11.92 38.38
C ALA A 20 1.92 -12.24 37.35
N MET A 21 0.64 -12.01 37.70
CA MET A 21 -0.50 -12.18 36.83
C MET A 21 -1.08 -10.84 36.30
N VAL A 22 -0.33 -9.76 36.36
CA VAL A 22 -0.66 -8.60 35.50
C VAL A 22 -0.37 -9.07 34.08
N PRO A 23 -1.40 -9.24 33.21
CA PRO A 23 -1.14 -9.50 31.82
C PRO A 23 -0.22 -8.39 31.36
N ALA A 24 0.86 -8.77 30.68
CA ALA A 24 1.69 -7.79 30.01
C ALA A 24 0.74 -6.98 29.10
N VAL A 25 0.37 -5.79 29.55
CA VAL A 25 -0.23 -4.82 28.66
C VAL A 25 0.90 -4.57 27.66
N PHE A 26 0.75 -5.05 26.44
CA PHE A 26 1.57 -4.58 25.34
C PHE A 26 1.32 -3.08 25.25
N ALA A 27 2.09 -2.32 26.01
CA ALA A 27 2.43 -1.01 25.58
C ALA A 27 3.29 -1.23 24.34
N VAL A 28 2.75 -0.96 23.14
CA VAL A 28 3.61 -0.56 22.04
C VAL A 28 4.20 0.75 22.53
N ASP A 29 5.28 0.61 23.33
CA ASP A 29 5.97 1.74 23.94
C ASP A 29 6.86 2.29 22.84
N GLY A 30 6.35 3.29 22.14
CA GLY A 30 7.08 3.92 21.06
C GLY A 30 6.17 4.40 19.93
N THR A 31 6.73 5.25 19.11
CA THR A 31 6.07 5.78 17.91
C THR A 31 5.95 4.66 16.88
N VAL A 32 4.73 4.19 16.61
CA VAL A 32 4.47 3.26 15.50
C VAL A 32 4.31 4.07 14.21
N SER A 33 4.99 3.64 13.16
CA SER A 33 4.88 4.22 11.83
C SER A 33 4.04 3.33 10.92
N VAL A 34 3.02 3.91 10.28
CA VAL A 34 2.21 3.25 9.25
C VAL A 34 2.50 3.90 7.91
N THR A 35 3.06 3.14 6.98
CA THR A 35 3.48 3.63 5.67
C THR A 35 2.92 2.75 4.56
N ALA A 36 2.74 3.32 3.37
CA ALA A 36 2.41 2.56 2.16
C ALA A 36 3.55 2.68 1.14
N GLY A 37 3.81 1.62 0.40
CA GLY A 37 4.81 1.62 -0.66
C GLY A 37 4.53 2.69 -1.72
N ASN A 38 3.23 2.87 -2.06
CA ASN A 38 2.75 4.00 -2.85
C ASN A 38 1.47 4.53 -2.22
N THR A 39 1.40 5.85 -2.02
CA THR A 39 0.21 6.55 -1.51
C THR A 39 -0.72 7.02 -2.62
N THR A 40 -0.24 7.06 -3.87
CA THR A 40 -1.06 7.33 -5.06
C THR A 40 -1.07 6.07 -5.93
N LEU A 41 -2.26 5.54 -6.19
CA LEU A 41 -2.48 4.32 -6.96
C LEU A 41 -3.39 4.61 -8.16
N LYS A 42 -3.23 3.83 -9.21
CA LYS A 42 -4.22 3.75 -10.30
C LYS A 42 -5.24 2.67 -9.99
N VAL A 43 -6.47 2.86 -10.48
CA VAL A 43 -7.52 1.83 -10.38
C VAL A 43 -7.00 0.47 -10.86
N GLY A 44 -7.18 -0.56 -10.06
CA GLY A 44 -6.74 -1.93 -10.31
C GLY A 44 -5.39 -2.28 -9.68
N ASN A 45 -4.55 -1.30 -9.33
CA ASN A 45 -3.23 -1.53 -8.75
C ASN A 45 -3.30 -1.89 -7.26
N THR A 46 -2.26 -2.53 -6.78
CA THR A 46 -2.05 -2.89 -5.38
C THR A 46 -0.82 -2.19 -4.82
N THR A 47 -0.78 -2.03 -3.51
CA THR A 47 0.42 -1.62 -2.77
C THR A 47 0.47 -2.32 -1.42
N THR A 48 1.66 -2.37 -0.83
CA THR A 48 1.86 -2.88 0.52
C THR A 48 1.77 -1.77 1.55
N VAL A 49 1.18 -2.08 2.71
CA VAL A 49 1.18 -1.24 3.90
C VAL A 49 2.10 -1.88 4.91
N SER A 50 3.05 -1.12 5.41
CA SER A 50 4.01 -1.55 6.42
C SER A 50 3.76 -0.83 7.73
N VAL A 51 3.81 -1.58 8.82
CA VAL A 51 3.68 -1.06 10.19
C VAL A 51 4.95 -1.43 10.95
N THR A 52 5.68 -0.42 11.40
CA THR A 52 6.96 -0.61 12.10
C THR A 52 6.96 0.10 13.45
N ASP A 53 7.70 -0.45 14.41
CA ASP A 53 7.97 0.19 15.69
C ASP A 53 9.04 1.29 15.57
N ALA A 54 9.41 1.91 16.69
CA ALA A 54 10.43 2.98 16.74
C ALA A 54 11.83 2.52 16.32
N ASP A 55 12.12 1.22 16.43
CA ASP A 55 13.40 0.61 16.06
C ASP A 55 13.41 0.14 14.60
N GLY A 56 12.28 0.29 13.87
CA GLY A 56 12.12 -0.12 12.49
C GLY A 56 11.75 -1.60 12.29
N ASN A 57 11.44 -2.34 13.36
CA ASN A 57 11.01 -3.72 13.25
C ASN A 57 9.52 -3.79 12.86
N ALA A 58 9.15 -4.82 12.09
CA ALA A 58 7.76 -5.03 11.71
C ALA A 58 6.88 -5.40 12.91
N VAL A 59 5.76 -4.70 13.07
CA VAL A 59 4.74 -5.03 14.06
C VAL A 59 3.90 -6.19 13.54
N THR A 60 3.76 -7.26 14.33
CA THR A 60 2.98 -8.45 13.98
C THR A 60 1.55 -8.39 14.53
N GLY A 61 0.64 -9.21 13.99
CA GLY A 61 -0.76 -9.24 14.43
C GLY A 61 -1.59 -8.04 14.02
N VAL A 62 -1.10 -7.25 13.05
CA VAL A 62 -1.80 -6.08 12.54
C VAL A 62 -2.99 -6.47 11.68
N THR A 63 -4.09 -5.77 11.88
CA THR A 63 -5.28 -5.78 11.02
C THR A 63 -5.42 -4.42 10.35
N LEU A 64 -5.58 -4.41 9.03
CA LEU A 64 -5.85 -3.20 8.25
C LEU A 64 -7.35 -3.03 8.02
N THR A 65 -7.82 -1.79 8.06
CA THR A 65 -9.18 -1.40 7.68
C THR A 65 -9.16 -0.19 6.77
N SER A 66 -10.13 -0.09 5.86
CA SER A 66 -10.34 1.07 4.99
C SER A 66 -11.63 1.78 5.40
N ASP A 67 -11.62 3.10 5.49
CA ASP A 67 -12.83 3.92 5.72
C ASP A 67 -13.74 3.97 4.47
N HIS A 68 -13.18 3.71 3.27
CA HIS A 68 -13.89 3.66 2.00
C HIS A 68 -13.52 2.39 1.23
N THR A 69 -14.13 1.26 1.59
CA THR A 69 -13.85 -0.06 0.99
C THR A 69 -14.24 -0.17 -0.48
N ASP A 70 -15.09 0.72 -0.99
CA ASP A 70 -15.43 0.86 -2.41
C ASP A 70 -14.34 1.58 -3.22
N ILE A 71 -13.48 2.37 -2.56
CA ILE A 71 -12.34 3.07 -3.18
C ILE A 71 -11.06 2.23 -3.05
N VAL A 72 -10.75 1.80 -1.84
CA VAL A 72 -9.59 0.93 -1.54
C VAL A 72 -10.04 -0.23 -0.69
N SER A 73 -9.86 -1.46 -1.17
CA SER A 73 -10.11 -2.68 -0.39
C SER A 73 -8.83 -3.22 0.24
N VAL A 74 -8.94 -3.77 1.44
CA VAL A 74 -7.89 -4.56 2.08
C VAL A 74 -7.98 -5.99 1.57
N ILE A 75 -6.86 -6.53 1.06
CA ILE A 75 -6.76 -7.91 0.56
C ILE A 75 -6.29 -8.84 1.68
N ASP A 76 -5.28 -8.41 2.41
CA ASP A 76 -4.68 -9.15 3.54
C ASP A 76 -4.10 -8.19 4.59
N SER A 77 -3.35 -8.70 5.55
CA SER A 77 -2.77 -7.90 6.64
C SER A 77 -1.73 -6.86 6.21
N SER A 78 -1.32 -6.86 4.95
CA SER A 78 -0.27 -5.97 4.43
C SER A 78 -0.56 -5.43 3.04
N THR A 79 -1.59 -5.92 2.34
CA THR A 79 -1.85 -5.58 0.93
C THR A 79 -3.20 -4.94 0.76
N ILE A 80 -3.24 -3.84 0.03
CA ILE A 80 -4.45 -3.12 -0.36
C ILE A 80 -4.55 -2.99 -1.87
N LYS A 81 -5.78 -2.85 -2.37
CA LYS A 81 -6.10 -2.71 -3.81
C LYS A 81 -6.98 -1.50 -4.07
N ALA A 82 -6.60 -0.71 -5.04
CA ALA A 82 -7.36 0.41 -5.56
C ALA A 82 -8.52 -0.09 -6.46
N LEU A 83 -9.74 0.31 -6.15
CA LEU A 83 -10.95 -0.13 -6.87
C LEU A 83 -11.60 1.01 -7.68
N LYS A 84 -11.59 2.24 -7.16
CA LYS A 84 -12.30 3.38 -7.72
C LYS A 84 -11.55 4.67 -7.40
N VAL A 85 -11.66 5.64 -8.28
CA VAL A 85 -11.10 7.00 -8.08
C VAL A 85 -11.65 7.64 -6.81
N GLY A 86 -10.77 8.23 -6.04
CA GLY A 86 -11.08 8.88 -4.77
C GLY A 86 -9.94 8.77 -3.77
N SER A 87 -10.24 9.03 -2.51
CA SER A 87 -9.28 8.85 -1.41
C SER A 87 -9.88 7.97 -0.33
N ALA A 88 -9.04 7.15 0.28
CA ALA A 88 -9.40 6.32 1.43
C ALA A 88 -8.29 6.37 2.48
N THR A 89 -8.66 6.27 3.75
CA THR A 89 -7.72 6.16 4.87
C THR A 89 -7.63 4.71 5.29
N ILE A 90 -6.42 4.18 5.26
CA ILE A 90 -6.13 2.83 5.76
C ILE A 90 -5.64 2.96 7.19
N THR A 91 -6.35 2.34 8.11
CA THR A 91 -6.04 2.34 9.54
C THR A 91 -5.50 0.97 9.93
N ALA A 92 -4.36 0.97 10.62
CA ALA A 92 -3.74 -0.21 11.19
C ALA A 92 -4.12 -0.35 12.66
N MET A 93 -4.54 -1.55 13.04
CA MET A 93 -4.97 -1.88 14.40
C MET A 93 -4.36 -3.21 14.84
N VAL A 94 -4.20 -3.37 16.14
CA VAL A 94 -3.86 -4.64 16.79
C VAL A 94 -4.93 -4.98 17.81
N THR A 95 -5.30 -6.26 17.90
CA THR A 95 -6.24 -6.73 18.93
C THR A 95 -5.56 -7.75 19.80
N GLU A 96 -5.55 -7.48 21.11
CA GLU A 96 -4.99 -8.35 22.11
C GLU A 96 -5.92 -8.41 23.30
N ASP A 97 -6.12 -9.60 23.87
CA ASP A 97 -7.02 -9.85 24.99
C ASP A 97 -8.42 -9.24 24.83
N GLY A 98 -8.94 -9.21 23.58
CA GLY A 98 -10.23 -8.62 23.23
C GLY A 98 -10.27 -7.10 23.22
N LYS A 99 -9.12 -6.41 23.37
CA LYS A 99 -9.01 -4.96 23.24
C LYS A 99 -8.33 -4.61 21.92
N THR A 100 -8.94 -3.71 21.16
CA THR A 100 -8.39 -3.20 19.90
C THR A 100 -7.73 -1.85 20.12
N GLN A 101 -6.49 -1.70 19.67
CA GLN A 101 -5.73 -0.45 19.69
C GLN A 101 -5.43 -0.02 18.25
N THR A 102 -5.65 1.25 17.95
CA THR A 102 -5.21 1.88 16.69
C THR A 102 -3.73 2.23 16.79
N LEU A 103 -2.95 1.76 15.81
CA LEU A 103 -1.52 2.01 15.72
C LEU A 103 -1.20 3.27 14.90
N GLY A 104 -2.00 3.55 13.87
CA GLY A 104 -1.85 4.70 13.00
C GLY A 104 -2.65 4.53 11.72
N SER A 105 -2.47 5.48 10.78
CA SER A 105 -3.16 5.44 9.49
C SER A 105 -2.33 6.07 8.38
N VAL A 106 -2.65 5.70 7.14
CA VAL A 106 -2.10 6.29 5.92
C VAL A 106 -3.22 6.59 4.93
N GLN A 107 -3.18 7.76 4.32
CA GLN A 107 -4.13 8.13 3.26
C GLN A 107 -3.65 7.60 1.91
N ILE A 108 -4.55 6.99 1.15
CA ILE A 108 -4.32 6.51 -0.22
C ILE A 108 -5.21 7.30 -1.15
N THR A 109 -4.62 7.86 -2.20
CA THR A 109 -5.32 8.52 -3.30
C THR A 109 -5.36 7.58 -4.50
N VAL A 110 -6.52 7.40 -5.10
CA VAL A 110 -6.70 6.57 -6.29
C VAL A 110 -7.07 7.46 -7.47
N GLU A 111 -6.30 7.32 -8.56
CA GLU A 111 -6.45 8.06 -9.80
C GLU A 111 -6.83 7.12 -10.96
N LEU A 112 -7.36 7.70 -12.04
CA LEU A 112 -7.52 6.96 -13.29
C LEU A 112 -6.13 6.66 -13.90
N GLY A 113 -5.99 5.48 -14.50
CA GLY A 113 -4.89 5.19 -15.42
C GLY A 113 -5.12 5.82 -16.79
N VAL A 114 -4.35 5.41 -17.81
CA VAL A 114 -4.55 5.83 -19.19
C VAL A 114 -5.96 5.47 -19.64
N THR A 115 -6.77 6.46 -19.98
CA THR A 115 -8.17 6.30 -20.39
C THR A 115 -8.37 6.39 -21.89
N ALA A 116 -7.45 7.04 -22.62
CA ALA A 116 -7.48 7.12 -24.06
C ALA A 116 -6.06 7.25 -24.63
N ILE A 117 -5.89 6.70 -25.83
CA ILE A 117 -4.71 6.89 -26.68
C ILE A 117 -5.22 7.43 -28.00
N THR A 118 -4.74 8.60 -28.39
CA THR A 118 -5.03 9.20 -29.71
C THR A 118 -3.76 9.37 -30.49
N ALA A 119 -3.83 9.12 -31.79
CA ALA A 119 -2.75 9.29 -32.74
C ALA A 119 -3.13 10.34 -33.80
N ASP A 120 -2.22 11.28 -34.05
CA ASP A 120 -2.42 12.31 -35.05
C ASP A 120 -1.17 12.48 -35.93
N PRO A 121 -1.29 12.30 -37.25
CA PRO A 121 -2.47 11.82 -37.99
C PRO A 121 -2.82 10.36 -37.67
N SER A 122 -4.08 9.95 -37.82
CA SER A 122 -4.55 8.57 -37.55
C SER A 122 -4.06 7.55 -38.59
N SER A 123 -3.57 8.04 -39.73
CA SER A 123 -2.91 7.24 -40.78
C SER A 123 -1.81 8.06 -41.42
N ILE A 124 -0.75 7.37 -41.83
CA ILE A 124 0.39 7.98 -42.55
C ILE A 124 0.71 7.09 -43.72
N GLU A 125 0.87 7.72 -44.90
CA GLU A 125 1.44 7.05 -46.08
C GLU A 125 2.94 7.38 -46.14
N ILE A 126 3.78 6.37 -46.25
CA ILE A 126 5.22 6.51 -46.42
C ILE A 126 5.56 6.02 -47.83
N ASP A 127 6.02 6.96 -48.70
CA ASP A 127 6.54 6.62 -49.99
C ASP A 127 7.99 6.11 -49.83
N ALA A 128 8.20 4.84 -50.12
CA ALA A 128 9.51 4.20 -49.99
C ALA A 128 10.61 4.84 -50.89
N ASP A 129 10.21 5.51 -51.94
CA ASP A 129 11.14 6.15 -52.88
C ASP A 129 11.53 7.58 -52.44
N ASN A 130 10.63 8.31 -51.76
CA ASN A 130 10.84 9.73 -51.42
C ASN A 130 10.97 10.03 -49.95
N ALA A 131 10.12 9.40 -49.08
CA ALA A 131 10.12 9.65 -47.64
C ALA A 131 10.26 8.34 -46.87
N LYS A 132 11.43 8.11 -46.31
CA LYS A 132 11.75 6.89 -45.59
C LYS A 132 11.31 6.92 -44.11
N THR A 133 10.88 8.09 -43.61
CA THR A 133 10.47 8.26 -42.22
C THR A 133 9.28 9.20 -42.13
N ALA A 134 8.36 8.92 -41.23
CA ALA A 134 7.28 9.80 -40.84
C ALA A 134 7.14 9.87 -39.34
N SER A 135 6.62 10.97 -38.83
CA SER A 135 6.39 11.17 -37.39
C SER A 135 4.89 11.12 -37.10
N LEU A 136 4.55 10.47 -35.99
CA LEU A 136 3.21 10.36 -35.49
C LEU A 136 3.18 10.96 -34.07
N SER A 137 2.26 11.88 -33.83
CA SER A 137 2.02 12.37 -32.48
C SER A 137 1.04 11.44 -31.74
N VAL A 138 1.44 10.93 -30.58
CA VAL A 138 0.58 10.10 -29.74
C VAL A 138 0.30 10.83 -28.43
N THR A 139 -0.98 11.04 -28.16
CA THR A 139 -1.43 11.68 -26.91
C THR A 139 -2.06 10.63 -26.00
N LEU A 140 -1.60 10.57 -24.74
CA LEU A 140 -2.15 9.74 -23.69
C LEU A 140 -3.00 10.58 -22.75
N THR A 141 -4.28 10.26 -22.63
CA THR A 141 -5.17 10.88 -21.64
C THR A 141 -5.14 10.08 -20.35
N GLY A 142 -4.89 10.75 -19.22
CA GLY A 142 -4.81 10.11 -17.91
C GLY A 142 -3.47 9.42 -17.62
N ALA A 143 -2.44 9.66 -18.45
CA ALA A 143 -1.10 9.18 -18.15
C ALA A 143 -0.54 9.85 -16.90
N ALA A 144 0.13 9.07 -16.04
CA ALA A 144 0.85 9.56 -14.88
C ALA A 144 2.36 9.56 -15.15
N SER A 145 3.11 10.28 -14.31
CA SER A 145 4.57 10.24 -14.36
C SER A 145 5.07 8.81 -14.20
N GLY A 146 5.87 8.35 -15.15
CA GLY A 146 6.42 6.98 -15.16
C GLY A 146 5.65 5.99 -16.03
N ASP A 147 4.53 6.38 -16.66
CA ASP A 147 3.91 5.55 -17.69
C ASP A 147 4.80 5.50 -18.93
N VAL A 148 4.95 4.33 -19.51
CA VAL A 148 5.78 4.08 -20.68
C VAL A 148 4.89 3.73 -21.87
N LEU A 149 5.02 4.50 -22.95
CA LEU A 149 4.41 4.16 -24.23
C LEU A 149 5.30 3.17 -24.98
N ALA A 150 4.80 1.97 -25.22
CA ALA A 150 5.43 1.02 -26.13
C ALA A 150 4.76 1.08 -27.52
N VAL A 151 5.55 1.30 -28.55
CA VAL A 151 5.08 1.32 -29.94
C VAL A 151 5.74 0.14 -30.68
N ARG A 152 4.95 -0.60 -31.43
CA ARG A 152 5.43 -1.73 -32.24
C ARG A 152 4.76 -1.73 -33.60
N SER A 153 5.51 -2.16 -34.62
CA SER A 153 4.91 -2.49 -35.92
C SER A 153 4.29 -3.89 -35.89
N SER A 154 3.19 -4.07 -36.57
CA SER A 154 2.58 -5.41 -36.81
C SER A 154 3.40 -6.20 -37.85
N ASP A 155 4.16 -5.52 -38.70
CA ASP A 155 5.06 -6.11 -39.68
C ASP A 155 6.34 -5.26 -39.78
N GLU A 156 7.39 -5.69 -39.08
CA GLU A 156 8.67 -5.00 -39.03
C GLU A 156 9.49 -5.14 -40.34
N SER A 157 9.08 -6.01 -41.26
CA SER A 157 9.67 -6.11 -42.60
C SER A 157 9.21 -4.99 -43.51
N VAL A 158 8.05 -4.37 -43.20
CA VAL A 158 7.48 -3.26 -43.95
C VAL A 158 7.81 -1.91 -43.29
N VAL A 159 7.58 -1.80 -42.00
CA VAL A 159 7.83 -0.57 -41.23
C VAL A 159 8.34 -0.90 -39.83
N THR A 160 9.37 -0.23 -39.40
CA THR A 160 9.82 -0.26 -37.99
C THR A 160 9.25 0.94 -37.24
N ALA A 161 8.90 0.76 -35.98
CA ALA A 161 8.38 1.80 -35.11
C ALA A 161 9.29 2.02 -33.90
N GLN A 162 9.50 3.28 -33.52
CA GLN A 162 10.24 3.65 -32.31
C GLN A 162 9.42 4.67 -31.51
N ALA A 163 9.35 4.48 -30.18
CA ALA A 163 8.78 5.49 -29.30
C ALA A 163 9.81 6.61 -29.09
N GLY A 164 9.34 7.86 -29.21
CA GLY A 164 10.08 9.03 -28.76
C GLY A 164 9.95 9.23 -27.25
N SER A 165 10.60 10.24 -26.70
CA SER A 165 10.40 10.67 -25.32
C SER A 165 8.97 11.22 -25.13
N ILE A 166 8.33 10.85 -24.06
CA ILE A 166 7.06 11.41 -23.59
C ILE A 166 7.36 12.65 -22.75
#